data_ab1c56346c2316848fe6b6d1b817688d
#
_entry.id   ab1c56346c2316848fe6b6d1b817688d
#
_cell.length_a   1.000
_cell.length_b   1.000
_cell.length_c   1.000
_cell.angle_alpha   90.00
_cell.angle_beta   90.00
_cell.angle_gamma   90.00
#
_symmetry.space_group_name_H-M   'P 1'
#
loop_
_entity.id
_entity.type
_entity.pdbx_description
1 polymer ?
#
loop_
_entity_poly.entity_id
_entity_poly.type
_entity_poly.pdbx_seq_one_letter_code
_entity_poly.pdbx_strand_id
1 'polypeptide(L)'
;MLNNLLFLLPVILVVLGGMVALAAEPFFDDENKHKVLPWVSAFFIVLGVVALYCAKTETLLNLYAMDPIRRVLCMAILLCAFLGISGLQWTLGREKFKGGEAYGLMLLATSGALLMTQAIDFVALFIAMELTSFPIYALVGIRRKDINANEGVFKYFVSGAVFSAIFLYGVSLIYGATGSTHFCGHVLDGREAIYGVGMLFVIAGLLFKAGAAPLHFWVADVYTGASVAVTGFMAAVVKVGALAALGTVWVSVLVTRSGAEAVWNLAEKVTVANPSKPLFYVIVVVALLSMVIGAFSGLAQKSVRRILAFSAVMNAGFIVIGLLVPNYLGKGEIQMGPMFYFLITYAIASAGALTGIAYMSGREDHKENLDELQGAGRRRPFVALGVAVCLASLAGLPPVAGFLAKFTLFTEAFNADLGWLAAVGFGLSLVAAVYYLRIAYVLFAPKKDEGESKCCCGEGKCCGQFEAIYVYLLRFAVAVAAITLLVISVRPALALIG
;
A
#
# COMPACT_ATOMS: atom_id res chain seq x y z
N MET A 1 -20.01 20.88 15.70
CA MET A 1 -19.80 21.05 14.25
C MET A 1 -18.34 21.38 13.92
N LEU A 2 -17.73 22.37 14.56
CA LEU A 2 -16.32 22.76 14.31
C LEU A 2 -15.31 21.64 14.63
N ASN A 3 -15.48 20.91 15.72
CA ASN A 3 -14.62 19.76 16.08
C ASN A 3 -14.69 18.63 15.04
N ASN A 4 -15.88 18.36 14.50
CA ASN A 4 -16.07 17.35 13.47
C ASN A 4 -15.35 17.72 12.16
N LEU A 5 -15.32 19.02 11.85
CA LEU A 5 -14.61 19.53 10.66
C LEU A 5 -13.09 19.42 10.84
N LEU A 6 -12.60 19.68 12.04
CA LEU A 6 -11.17 19.53 12.38
C LEU A 6 -10.70 18.06 12.30
N PHE A 7 -11.57 17.12 12.65
CA PHE A 7 -11.29 15.68 12.53
C PHE A 7 -11.05 15.26 11.06
N LEU A 8 -11.93 15.71 10.15
CA LEU A 8 -11.82 15.39 8.70
C LEU A 8 -10.86 16.31 7.95
N LEU A 9 -10.30 17.33 8.58
CA LEU A 9 -9.47 18.33 7.92
C LEU A 9 -8.34 17.72 7.07
N PRO A 10 -7.61 16.68 7.51
CA PRO A 10 -6.58 16.03 6.68
C PRO A 10 -7.14 15.49 5.38
N VAL A 11 -8.30 14.81 5.43
CA VAL A 11 -8.97 14.24 4.28
C VAL A 11 -9.51 15.34 3.37
N ILE A 12 -10.17 16.35 3.95
CA ILE A 12 -10.73 17.50 3.20
C ILE A 12 -9.62 18.22 2.42
N LEU A 13 -8.47 18.45 3.03
CA LEU A 13 -7.33 19.10 2.38
C LEU A 13 -6.79 18.29 1.20
N VAL A 14 -6.70 16.98 1.33
CA VAL A 14 -6.26 16.09 0.24
C VAL A 14 -7.29 16.06 -0.89
N VAL A 15 -8.59 16.00 -0.57
CA VAL A 15 -9.67 16.09 -1.57
C VAL A 15 -9.64 17.43 -2.31
N LEU A 16 -9.53 18.54 -1.55
CA LEU A 16 -9.42 19.88 -2.15
C LEU A 16 -8.18 19.97 -3.06
N GLY A 17 -7.06 19.41 -2.65
CA GLY A 17 -5.87 19.32 -3.49
C GLY A 17 -6.13 18.57 -4.80
N GLY A 18 -6.85 17.46 -4.74
CA GLY A 18 -7.27 16.69 -5.90
C GLY A 18 -8.18 17.50 -6.83
N MET A 19 -9.20 18.17 -6.28
CA MET A 19 -10.11 19.02 -7.03
C MET A 19 -9.40 20.22 -7.67
N VAL A 20 -8.50 20.88 -6.92
CA VAL A 20 -7.70 22.01 -7.43
C VAL A 20 -6.78 21.54 -8.56
N ALA A 21 -6.11 20.38 -8.42
CA ALA A 21 -5.25 19.85 -9.46
C ALA A 21 -6.04 19.52 -10.75
N LEU A 22 -7.23 18.93 -10.62
CA LEU A 22 -8.11 18.65 -11.75
C LEU A 22 -8.67 19.93 -12.41
N ALA A 23 -9.10 20.90 -11.60
CA ALA A 23 -9.64 22.15 -12.10
C ALA A 23 -8.58 23.05 -12.75
N ALA A 24 -7.34 22.98 -12.26
CA ALA A 24 -6.22 23.78 -12.78
C ALA A 24 -5.61 23.17 -14.06
N GLU A 25 -5.77 21.88 -14.28
CA GLU A 25 -5.18 21.15 -15.42
C GLU A 25 -5.46 21.80 -16.79
N PRO A 26 -6.70 22.20 -17.14
CA PRO A 26 -6.99 22.77 -18.44
C PRO A 26 -6.35 24.15 -18.70
N PHE A 27 -5.95 24.87 -17.65
CA PHE A 27 -5.38 26.21 -17.75
C PHE A 27 -3.87 26.22 -18.01
N PHE A 28 -3.21 25.07 -17.96
CA PHE A 28 -1.77 24.97 -18.21
C PHE A 28 -1.50 24.27 -19.54
N ASP A 29 -0.47 24.74 -20.24
CA ASP A 29 0.09 24.06 -21.41
C ASP A 29 0.69 22.70 -21.03
N ASP A 30 0.69 21.75 -21.95
CA ASP A 30 1.14 20.37 -21.73
C ASP A 30 2.55 20.30 -21.09
N GLU A 31 3.43 21.26 -21.37
CA GLU A 31 4.76 21.33 -20.78
C GLU A 31 4.75 21.84 -19.32
N ASN A 32 3.88 22.79 -19.00
CA ASN A 32 3.82 23.42 -17.69
C ASN A 32 2.98 22.60 -16.69
N LYS A 33 2.04 21.78 -17.15
CA LYS A 33 1.25 20.87 -16.28
C LYS A 33 2.13 20.05 -15.36
N HIS A 34 3.13 19.38 -15.92
CA HIS A 34 4.03 18.51 -15.17
C HIS A 34 5.08 19.27 -14.34
N LYS A 35 5.19 20.59 -14.51
CA LYS A 35 6.03 21.45 -13.65
C LYS A 35 5.26 21.94 -12.43
N VAL A 36 3.98 22.29 -12.58
CA VAL A 36 3.18 22.98 -11.54
C VAL A 36 2.34 22.01 -10.73
N LEU A 37 1.55 21.13 -11.37
CA LEU A 37 0.59 20.27 -10.67
C LEU A 37 1.22 19.33 -9.62
N PRO A 38 2.42 18.76 -9.80
CA PRO A 38 3.06 17.97 -8.75
C PRO A 38 3.35 18.76 -7.47
N TRP A 39 3.77 20.03 -7.63
CA TRP A 39 4.05 20.90 -6.48
C TRP A 39 2.77 21.32 -5.77
N VAL A 40 1.69 21.60 -6.52
CA VAL A 40 0.36 21.83 -5.94
C VAL A 40 -0.06 20.59 -5.15
N SER A 41 0.07 19.41 -5.73
CA SER A 41 -0.28 18.15 -5.05
C SER A 41 0.58 17.91 -3.80
N ALA A 42 1.89 18.14 -3.89
CA ALA A 42 2.81 18.03 -2.75
C ALA A 42 2.46 19.02 -1.63
N PHE A 43 2.07 20.25 -1.96
CA PHE A 43 1.64 21.26 -1.00
C PHE A 43 0.42 20.78 -0.20
N PHE A 44 -0.61 20.24 -0.85
CA PHE A 44 -1.79 19.73 -0.16
C PHE A 44 -1.50 18.47 0.67
N ILE A 45 -0.55 17.62 0.24
CA ILE A 45 -0.07 16.49 1.06
C ILE A 45 0.60 17.01 2.35
N VAL A 46 1.46 18.02 2.25
CA VAL A 46 2.13 18.61 3.42
C VAL A 46 1.09 19.24 4.38
N LEU A 47 0.10 19.96 3.84
CA LEU A 47 -1.01 20.48 4.65
C LEU A 47 -1.79 19.34 5.33
N GLY A 48 -2.02 18.23 4.64
CA GLY A 48 -2.65 17.03 5.20
C GLY A 48 -1.84 16.42 6.35
N VAL A 49 -0.51 16.36 6.23
CA VAL A 49 0.39 15.90 7.31
C VAL A 49 0.32 16.82 8.52
N VAL A 50 0.35 18.16 8.32
CA VAL A 50 0.22 19.14 9.41
C VAL A 50 -1.14 19.00 10.09
N ALA A 51 -2.21 18.86 9.32
CA ALA A 51 -3.56 18.66 9.85
C ALA A 51 -3.68 17.36 10.66
N LEU A 52 -3.06 16.26 10.22
CA LEU A 52 -3.02 14.99 10.96
C LEU A 52 -2.29 15.13 12.30
N TYR A 53 -1.23 15.92 12.33
CA TYR A 53 -0.49 16.17 13.58
C TYR A 53 -1.34 16.95 14.60
N CYS A 54 -2.16 17.88 14.11
CA CYS A 54 -3.08 18.68 14.94
C CYS A 54 -4.40 17.94 15.27
N ALA A 55 -4.71 16.82 14.58
CA ALA A 55 -5.95 16.08 14.79
C ALA A 55 -5.99 15.47 16.20
N LYS A 56 -7.13 15.61 16.89
CA LYS A 56 -7.36 15.00 18.20
C LYS A 56 -7.72 13.51 18.05
N THR A 57 -7.47 12.75 19.11
CA THR A 57 -7.91 11.35 19.23
C THR A 57 -9.37 11.32 19.62
N GLU A 58 -10.25 11.13 18.66
CA GLU A 58 -11.71 11.20 18.83
C GLU A 58 -12.40 10.28 17.81
N THR A 59 -13.71 10.08 17.99
CA THR A 59 -14.60 9.43 17.01
C THR A 59 -15.50 10.46 16.36
N LEU A 60 -15.82 10.27 15.09
CA LEU A 60 -16.71 11.12 14.32
C LEU A 60 -17.94 10.35 13.88
N LEU A 61 -19.12 10.77 14.37
CA LEU A 61 -20.45 10.25 14.00
C LEU A 61 -20.57 8.72 14.10
N ASN A 62 -19.71 8.06 14.88
CA ASN A 62 -19.57 6.59 14.92
C ASN A 62 -19.28 5.94 13.55
N LEU A 63 -18.74 6.72 12.59
CA LEU A 63 -18.35 6.24 11.27
C LEU A 63 -16.84 6.12 11.13
N TYR A 64 -16.11 7.04 11.76
CA TYR A 64 -14.65 7.15 11.68
C TYR A 64 -14.04 7.36 13.06
N ALA A 65 -12.83 6.83 13.26
CA ALA A 65 -12.05 7.01 14.48
C ALA A 65 -10.62 7.43 14.14
N MET A 66 -10.03 8.26 15.01
CA MET A 66 -8.61 8.61 14.97
C MET A 66 -7.97 8.23 16.30
N ASP A 67 -6.97 7.39 16.24
CA ASP A 67 -6.11 6.99 17.35
C ASP A 67 -4.63 7.13 16.93
N PRO A 68 -3.67 6.98 17.85
CA PRO A 68 -2.25 7.12 17.51
C PRO A 68 -1.79 6.19 16.38
N ILE A 69 -2.25 4.93 16.35
CA ILE A 69 -1.88 3.96 15.31
C ILE A 69 -2.44 4.39 13.95
N ARG A 70 -3.72 4.75 13.87
CA ARG A 70 -4.35 5.24 12.64
C ARG A 70 -3.68 6.51 12.14
N ARG A 71 -3.27 7.39 13.05
CA ARG A 71 -2.52 8.60 12.69
C ARG A 71 -1.21 8.27 11.99
N VAL A 72 -0.42 7.34 12.52
CA VAL A 72 0.86 6.91 11.90
C VAL A 72 0.61 6.23 10.56
N LEU A 73 -0.42 5.38 10.44
CA LEU A 73 -0.82 4.77 9.17
C LEU A 73 -1.23 5.82 8.13
N CYS A 74 -2.00 6.83 8.51
CA CYS A 74 -2.37 7.94 7.63
C CYS A 74 -1.14 8.76 7.19
N MET A 75 -0.17 9.00 8.10
CA MET A 75 1.10 9.65 7.73
C MET A 75 1.89 8.81 6.72
N ALA A 76 1.94 7.48 6.90
CA ALA A 76 2.58 6.58 5.94
C ALA A 76 1.88 6.61 4.57
N ILE A 77 0.55 6.66 4.53
CA ILE A 77 -0.23 6.83 3.29
C ILE A 77 0.15 8.13 2.58
N LEU A 78 0.20 9.26 3.28
CA LEU A 78 0.56 10.56 2.70
C LEU A 78 2.01 10.56 2.18
N LEU A 79 2.95 9.97 2.92
CA LEU A 79 4.32 9.81 2.47
C LEU A 79 4.40 8.95 1.19
N CYS A 80 3.71 7.82 1.13
CA CYS A 80 3.67 6.97 -0.05
C CYS A 80 2.97 7.66 -1.24
N ALA A 81 1.96 8.49 -1.00
CA ALA A 81 1.32 9.30 -2.03
C ALA A 81 2.30 10.35 -2.59
N PHE A 82 3.09 10.99 -1.74
CA PHE A 82 4.14 11.92 -2.17
C PHE A 82 5.19 11.21 -3.05
N LEU A 83 5.62 9.99 -2.66
CA LEU A 83 6.51 9.17 -3.47
C LEU A 83 5.90 8.85 -4.83
N GLY A 84 4.61 8.46 -4.86
CA GLY A 84 3.86 8.18 -6.09
C GLY A 84 3.78 9.39 -7.02
N ILE A 85 3.43 10.58 -6.49
CA ILE A 85 3.34 11.84 -7.27
C ILE A 85 4.71 12.23 -7.84
N SER A 86 5.79 12.09 -7.07
CA SER A 86 7.13 12.40 -7.54
C SER A 86 7.58 11.45 -8.67
N GLY A 87 7.24 10.15 -8.57
CA GLY A 87 7.45 9.17 -9.63
C GLY A 87 6.63 9.46 -10.88
N LEU A 88 5.36 9.84 -10.69
CA LEU A 88 4.44 10.18 -11.78
C LEU A 88 4.91 11.42 -12.54
N GLN A 89 5.38 12.45 -11.83
CA GLN A 89 5.99 13.64 -12.44
C GLN A 89 7.12 13.27 -13.40
N TRP A 90 7.98 12.35 -12.98
CA TRP A 90 9.10 11.91 -13.80
C TRP A 90 8.64 11.13 -15.04
N THR A 91 7.70 10.18 -14.89
CA THR A 91 7.25 9.34 -16.01
C THR A 91 6.46 10.15 -17.03
N LEU A 92 5.41 10.88 -16.60
CA LEU A 92 4.55 11.63 -17.49
C LEU A 92 5.23 12.85 -18.11
N GLY A 93 6.02 13.60 -17.32
CA GLY A 93 6.75 14.77 -17.82
C GLY A 93 7.78 14.42 -18.90
N ARG A 94 8.37 13.24 -18.83
CA ARG A 94 9.35 12.76 -19.79
C ARG A 94 8.71 12.22 -21.07
N GLU A 95 7.53 11.60 -20.97
CA GLU A 95 6.77 11.08 -22.10
C GLU A 95 6.02 12.18 -22.85
N LYS A 96 6.03 13.43 -22.35
CA LYS A 96 5.21 14.55 -22.84
C LYS A 96 3.74 14.15 -22.92
N PHE A 97 3.30 13.38 -21.94
CA PHE A 97 1.93 12.88 -21.86
C PHE A 97 0.98 14.03 -21.52
N LYS A 98 -0.19 14.09 -22.19
CA LYS A 98 -1.14 15.20 -22.01
C LYS A 98 -2.01 15.12 -20.76
N GLY A 99 -1.87 14.06 -19.95
CA GLY A 99 -2.74 13.73 -18.80
C GLY A 99 -2.27 14.36 -17.49
N GLY A 100 -2.52 15.64 -17.28
CA GLY A 100 -2.31 16.30 -15.99
C GLY A 100 -3.29 15.87 -14.91
N GLU A 101 -4.45 15.32 -15.32
CA GLU A 101 -5.49 14.77 -14.44
C GLU A 101 -4.98 13.67 -13.48
N ALA A 102 -3.90 12.99 -13.84
CA ALA A 102 -3.33 11.92 -13.03
C ALA A 102 -2.94 12.34 -11.60
N TYR A 103 -2.49 13.57 -11.41
CA TYR A 103 -2.12 14.09 -10.10
C TYR A 103 -3.34 14.26 -9.20
N GLY A 104 -4.43 14.81 -9.74
CA GLY A 104 -5.69 14.95 -9.02
C GLY A 104 -6.32 13.59 -8.67
N LEU A 105 -6.32 12.65 -9.61
CA LEU A 105 -6.79 11.29 -9.38
C LEU A 105 -5.99 10.56 -8.27
N MET A 106 -4.66 10.76 -8.22
CA MET A 106 -3.83 10.20 -7.17
C MET A 106 -4.20 10.75 -5.77
N LEU A 107 -4.47 12.06 -5.66
CA LEU A 107 -4.91 12.67 -4.41
C LEU A 107 -6.31 12.16 -3.99
N LEU A 108 -7.25 12.02 -4.93
CA LEU A 108 -8.57 11.46 -4.64
C LEU A 108 -8.47 10.02 -4.16
N ALA A 109 -7.65 9.18 -4.80
CA ALA A 109 -7.39 7.83 -4.33
C ALA A 109 -6.75 7.81 -2.93
N THR A 110 -5.84 8.75 -2.65
CA THR A 110 -5.21 8.91 -1.33
C THR A 110 -6.25 9.25 -0.27
N SER A 111 -7.19 10.14 -0.55
CA SER A 111 -8.25 10.50 0.40
C SER A 111 -9.13 9.31 0.77
N GLY A 112 -9.47 8.46 -0.21
CA GLY A 112 -10.17 7.21 0.04
C GLY A 112 -9.38 6.25 0.95
N ALA A 113 -8.07 6.10 0.73
CA ALA A 113 -7.22 5.26 1.58
C ALA A 113 -7.10 5.80 3.02
N LEU A 114 -7.07 7.13 3.20
CA LEU A 114 -7.13 7.75 4.54
C LEU A 114 -8.44 7.40 5.25
N LEU A 115 -9.57 7.50 4.56
CA LEU A 115 -10.88 7.15 5.11
C LEU A 115 -11.00 5.65 5.41
N MET A 116 -10.47 4.76 4.55
CA MET A 116 -10.43 3.32 4.82
C MET A 116 -9.73 3.00 6.14
N THR A 117 -8.61 3.68 6.41
CA THR A 117 -7.82 3.49 7.64
C THR A 117 -8.57 3.94 8.89
N GLN A 118 -9.43 4.95 8.74
CA GLN A 118 -10.19 5.56 9.84
C GLN A 118 -11.57 4.94 10.06
N ALA A 119 -12.10 4.18 9.11
CA ALA A 119 -13.45 3.62 9.15
C ALA A 119 -13.66 2.67 10.33
N ILE A 120 -14.81 2.81 11.00
CA ILE A 120 -15.33 1.94 12.07
C ILE A 120 -16.77 1.48 11.79
N ASP A 121 -17.27 1.74 10.59
CA ASP A 121 -18.56 1.35 10.06
C ASP A 121 -18.39 0.69 8.70
N PHE A 122 -19.15 -0.39 8.41
CA PHE A 122 -18.99 -1.15 7.17
C PHE A 122 -19.41 -0.38 5.93
N VAL A 123 -20.44 0.48 6.02
CA VAL A 123 -20.88 1.30 4.88
C VAL A 123 -19.88 2.42 4.61
N ALA A 124 -19.37 3.06 5.68
CA ALA A 124 -18.31 4.06 5.56
C ALA A 124 -17.04 3.46 4.95
N LEU A 125 -16.67 2.24 5.35
CA LEU A 125 -15.54 1.50 4.78
C LEU A 125 -15.76 1.19 3.29
N PHE A 126 -16.95 0.77 2.90
CA PHE A 126 -17.30 0.52 1.50
C PHE A 126 -17.14 1.78 0.65
N ILE A 127 -17.69 2.91 1.08
CA ILE A 127 -17.59 4.18 0.37
C ILE A 127 -16.11 4.60 0.24
N ALA A 128 -15.32 4.48 1.29
CA ALA A 128 -13.89 4.78 1.28
C ALA A 128 -13.11 3.87 0.32
N MET A 129 -13.47 2.58 0.25
CA MET A 129 -12.89 1.60 -0.65
C MET A 129 -13.17 1.94 -2.12
N GLU A 130 -14.39 2.35 -2.45
CA GLU A 130 -14.75 2.75 -3.81
C GLU A 130 -14.13 4.11 -4.19
N LEU A 131 -14.07 5.06 -3.25
CA LEU A 131 -13.38 6.34 -3.45
C LEU A 131 -11.89 6.14 -3.77
N THR A 132 -11.26 5.11 -3.21
CA THR A 132 -9.90 4.72 -3.58
C THR A 132 -9.84 4.08 -4.97
N SER A 133 -10.81 3.24 -5.31
CA SER A 133 -10.76 2.35 -6.48
C SER A 133 -11.00 3.06 -7.81
N PHE A 134 -12.05 3.91 -7.89
CA PHE A 134 -12.41 4.58 -9.15
C PHE A 134 -11.28 5.42 -9.74
N PRO A 135 -10.58 6.28 -8.97
CA PRO A 135 -9.44 7.01 -9.51
C PRO A 135 -8.31 6.09 -9.98
N ILE A 136 -8.09 4.96 -9.29
CA ILE A 136 -7.03 4.02 -9.66
C ILE A 136 -7.36 3.29 -10.95
N TYR A 137 -8.61 2.92 -11.21
CA TYR A 137 -9.01 2.35 -12.51
C TYR A 137 -8.62 3.29 -13.65
N ALA A 138 -8.90 4.60 -13.50
CA ALA A 138 -8.50 5.61 -14.49
C ALA A 138 -6.98 5.75 -14.60
N LEU A 139 -6.25 5.73 -13.47
CA LEU A 139 -4.78 5.81 -13.45
C LEU A 139 -4.09 4.62 -14.13
N VAL A 140 -4.60 3.40 -13.96
CA VAL A 140 -4.07 2.21 -14.63
C VAL A 140 -4.25 2.33 -16.15
N GLY A 141 -5.40 2.82 -16.60
CA GLY A 141 -5.74 3.01 -18.02
C GLY A 141 -5.29 4.34 -18.61
N ILE A 142 -4.45 5.11 -17.96
CA ILE A 142 -4.08 6.44 -18.43
C ILE A 142 -3.39 6.40 -19.80
N ARG A 143 -2.67 5.32 -20.10
CA ARG A 143 -2.06 5.05 -21.42
C ARG A 143 -3.06 4.36 -22.33
N ARG A 144 -4.04 5.10 -22.84
CA ARG A 144 -5.19 4.59 -23.64
C ARG A 144 -4.80 3.74 -24.86
N LYS A 145 -3.59 3.92 -25.40
CA LYS A 145 -3.11 3.18 -26.59
C LYS A 145 -2.36 1.90 -26.24
N ASP A 146 -2.04 1.68 -24.97
CA ASP A 146 -1.33 0.49 -24.52
C ASP A 146 -2.33 -0.66 -24.27
N ILE A 147 -2.16 -1.75 -25.01
CA ILE A 147 -3.01 -2.95 -24.90
C ILE A 147 -2.92 -3.56 -23.51
N ASN A 148 -1.71 -3.61 -22.93
CA ASN A 148 -1.51 -4.17 -21.59
C ASN A 148 -2.19 -3.32 -20.51
N ALA A 149 -2.17 -1.98 -20.67
CA ALA A 149 -2.87 -1.07 -19.78
C ALA A 149 -4.38 -1.28 -19.85
N ASN A 150 -4.94 -1.38 -21.07
CA ASN A 150 -6.37 -1.61 -21.28
C ASN A 150 -6.83 -2.98 -20.72
N GLU A 151 -6.05 -4.04 -20.94
CA GLU A 151 -6.30 -5.37 -20.37
C GLU A 151 -6.25 -5.32 -18.83
N GLY A 152 -5.25 -4.65 -18.27
CA GLY A 152 -5.10 -4.45 -16.83
C GLY A 152 -6.30 -3.73 -16.21
N VAL A 153 -6.75 -2.62 -16.82
CA VAL A 153 -7.96 -1.89 -16.39
C VAL A 153 -9.18 -2.79 -16.40
N PHE A 154 -9.42 -3.48 -17.52
CA PHE A 154 -10.60 -4.33 -17.66
C PHE A 154 -10.64 -5.42 -16.58
N LYS A 155 -9.52 -6.14 -16.39
CA LYS A 155 -9.39 -7.16 -15.35
C LYS A 155 -9.62 -6.59 -13.95
N TYR A 156 -9.04 -5.43 -13.67
CA TYR A 156 -9.13 -4.82 -12.34
C TYR A 156 -10.52 -4.27 -12.06
N PHE A 157 -11.14 -3.60 -13.04
CA PHE A 157 -12.48 -3.03 -12.90
C PHE A 157 -13.54 -4.14 -12.72
N VAL A 158 -13.56 -5.14 -13.61
CA VAL A 158 -14.56 -6.22 -13.53
C VAL A 158 -14.42 -7.02 -12.25
N SER A 159 -13.19 -7.44 -11.92
CA SER A 159 -12.98 -8.18 -10.68
C SER A 159 -13.23 -7.33 -9.44
N GLY A 160 -12.86 -6.05 -9.48
CA GLY A 160 -13.15 -5.08 -8.42
C GLY A 160 -14.65 -4.95 -8.17
N ALA A 161 -15.46 -4.77 -9.21
CA ALA A 161 -16.92 -4.68 -9.10
C ALA A 161 -17.54 -5.95 -8.47
N VAL A 162 -17.04 -7.14 -8.87
CA VAL A 162 -17.50 -8.40 -8.29
C VAL A 162 -17.19 -8.49 -6.79
N PHE A 163 -15.94 -8.16 -6.39
CA PHE A 163 -15.57 -8.23 -4.97
C PHE A 163 -16.16 -7.11 -4.12
N SER A 164 -16.47 -5.95 -4.72
CA SER A 164 -17.27 -4.90 -4.06
C SER A 164 -18.71 -5.35 -3.82
N ALA A 165 -19.32 -6.06 -4.76
CA ALA A 165 -20.64 -6.66 -4.58
C ALA A 165 -20.65 -7.76 -3.49
N ILE A 166 -19.61 -8.63 -3.47
CA ILE A 166 -19.44 -9.64 -2.42
C ILE A 166 -19.28 -8.97 -1.06
N PHE A 167 -18.49 -7.91 -0.95
CA PHE A 167 -18.31 -7.13 0.28
C PHE A 167 -19.65 -6.57 0.78
N LEU A 168 -20.41 -5.88 -0.09
CA LEU A 168 -21.73 -5.33 0.26
C LEU A 168 -22.74 -6.41 0.66
N TYR A 169 -22.72 -7.56 -0.01
CA TYR A 169 -23.56 -8.68 0.39
C TYR A 169 -23.18 -9.18 1.78
N GLY A 170 -21.87 -9.23 2.09
CA GLY A 170 -21.39 -9.51 3.44
C GLY A 170 -21.90 -8.51 4.48
N VAL A 171 -21.85 -7.21 4.17
CA VAL A 171 -22.40 -6.15 5.04
C VAL A 171 -23.91 -6.34 5.26
N SER A 172 -24.65 -6.69 4.23
CA SER A 172 -26.10 -6.97 4.33
C SER A 172 -26.40 -8.13 5.29
N LEU A 173 -25.61 -9.22 5.24
CA LEU A 173 -25.73 -10.34 6.16
C LEU A 173 -25.38 -9.96 7.60
N ILE A 174 -24.34 -9.15 7.79
CA ILE A 174 -23.96 -8.64 9.12
C ILE A 174 -25.07 -7.75 9.67
N TYR A 175 -25.61 -6.84 8.86
CA TYR A 175 -26.74 -6.02 9.27
C TYR A 175 -27.97 -6.87 9.64
N GLY A 176 -28.28 -7.91 8.86
CA GLY A 176 -29.33 -8.87 9.18
C GLY A 176 -29.09 -9.62 10.49
N ALA A 177 -27.84 -9.83 10.89
CA ALA A 177 -27.47 -10.53 12.11
C ALA A 177 -27.39 -9.62 13.34
N THR A 178 -27.03 -8.34 13.17
CA THR A 178 -26.75 -7.41 14.27
C THR A 178 -27.74 -6.24 14.37
N GLY A 179 -28.44 -5.91 13.28
CA GLY A 179 -29.26 -4.70 13.19
C GLY A 179 -28.44 -3.40 13.09
N SER A 180 -27.11 -3.50 12.91
CA SER A 180 -26.18 -2.35 12.86
C SER A 180 -25.15 -2.50 11.75
N THR A 181 -24.72 -1.38 11.18
CA THR A 181 -23.58 -1.33 10.23
C THR A 181 -22.27 -1.04 10.92
N HIS A 182 -22.28 -0.73 12.22
CA HIS A 182 -21.08 -0.47 13.01
C HIS A 182 -20.27 -1.77 13.21
N PHE A 183 -18.93 -1.68 13.25
CA PHE A 183 -18.07 -2.86 13.40
C PHE A 183 -18.35 -3.68 14.67
N CYS A 184 -18.79 -3.02 15.74
CA CYS A 184 -19.07 -3.62 17.04
C CYS A 184 -20.58 -3.88 17.25
N GLY A 185 -21.33 -4.22 16.20
CA GLY A 185 -22.71 -4.60 16.32
C GLY A 185 -22.89 -5.88 17.17
N HIS A 186 -23.80 -5.85 18.15
CA HIS A 186 -24.10 -7.04 18.95
C HIS A 186 -24.83 -8.07 18.08
N VAL A 187 -24.33 -9.32 18.08
CA VAL A 187 -24.95 -10.40 17.31
C VAL A 187 -26.22 -10.87 18.05
N LEU A 188 -27.36 -10.86 17.38
CA LEU A 188 -28.62 -11.34 17.91
C LEU A 188 -28.59 -12.87 18.07
N ASP A 189 -29.25 -13.35 19.12
CA ASP A 189 -29.28 -14.78 19.46
C ASP A 189 -29.72 -15.66 18.28
N GLY A 190 -28.97 -16.74 18.04
CA GLY A 190 -29.20 -17.67 16.94
C GLY A 190 -28.78 -17.20 15.55
N ARG A 191 -28.13 -16.03 15.41
CA ARG A 191 -27.69 -15.48 14.11
C ARG A 191 -26.17 -15.51 13.91
N GLU A 192 -25.44 -16.21 14.77
CA GLU A 192 -23.96 -16.28 14.73
C GLU A 192 -23.42 -16.85 13.40
N ALA A 193 -24.15 -17.81 12.82
CA ALA A 193 -23.78 -18.40 11.52
C ALA A 193 -23.90 -17.38 10.38
N ILE A 194 -24.97 -16.58 10.35
CA ILE A 194 -25.18 -15.52 9.35
C ILE A 194 -24.09 -14.46 9.48
N TYR A 195 -23.81 -14.03 10.72
CA TYR A 195 -22.72 -13.10 11.01
C TYR A 195 -21.36 -13.63 10.53
N GLY A 196 -21.05 -14.90 10.81
CA GLY A 196 -19.80 -15.53 10.38
C GLY A 196 -19.64 -15.57 8.86
N VAL A 197 -20.70 -15.89 8.11
CA VAL A 197 -20.69 -15.87 6.65
C VAL A 197 -20.56 -14.43 6.12
N GLY A 198 -21.26 -13.47 6.72
CA GLY A 198 -21.15 -12.05 6.37
C GLY A 198 -19.73 -11.54 6.55
N MET A 199 -19.07 -11.87 7.68
CA MET A 199 -17.68 -11.52 7.93
C MET A 199 -16.71 -12.15 6.94
N LEU A 200 -16.94 -13.41 6.53
CA LEU A 200 -16.13 -14.06 5.51
C LEU A 200 -16.17 -13.31 4.19
N PHE A 201 -17.33 -12.79 3.78
CA PHE A 201 -17.47 -12.02 2.54
C PHE A 201 -16.83 -10.63 2.64
N VAL A 202 -16.95 -9.94 3.77
CA VAL A 202 -16.27 -8.68 4.04
C VAL A 202 -14.74 -8.86 3.98
N ILE A 203 -14.24 -9.88 4.67
CA ILE A 203 -12.81 -10.23 4.68
C ILE A 203 -12.33 -10.58 3.27
N ALA A 204 -13.10 -11.33 2.47
CA ALA A 204 -12.76 -11.65 1.09
C ALA A 204 -12.63 -10.38 0.23
N GLY A 205 -13.54 -9.41 0.36
CA GLY A 205 -13.43 -8.13 -0.34
C GLY A 205 -12.16 -7.34 0.02
N LEU A 206 -11.79 -7.29 1.29
CA LEU A 206 -10.58 -6.63 1.76
C LEU A 206 -9.30 -7.38 1.34
N LEU A 207 -9.29 -8.71 1.37
CA LEU A 207 -8.18 -9.54 0.89
C LEU A 207 -7.97 -9.41 -0.61
N PHE A 208 -9.06 -9.28 -1.40
CA PHE A 208 -8.97 -8.96 -2.82
C PHE A 208 -8.28 -7.60 -3.03
N LYS A 209 -8.69 -6.55 -2.30
CA LYS A 209 -8.04 -5.23 -2.38
C LYS A 209 -6.58 -5.26 -1.94
N ALA A 210 -6.25 -6.03 -0.91
CA ALA A 210 -4.87 -6.25 -0.47
C ALA A 210 -4.04 -7.06 -1.49
N GLY A 211 -4.69 -7.78 -2.42
CA GLY A 211 -4.04 -8.66 -3.37
C GLY A 211 -3.44 -9.90 -2.72
N ALA A 212 -4.12 -10.45 -1.70
CA ALA A 212 -3.71 -11.69 -1.05
C ALA A 212 -4.22 -12.93 -1.82
N ALA A 213 -3.46 -14.02 -1.81
CA ALA A 213 -3.90 -15.26 -2.46
C ALA A 213 -5.03 -15.93 -1.63
N PRO A 214 -6.00 -16.55 -2.32
CA PRO A 214 -6.08 -16.83 -3.76
C PRO A 214 -6.59 -15.66 -4.62
N LEU A 215 -7.00 -14.55 -4.03
CA LEU A 215 -7.69 -13.42 -4.69
C LEU A 215 -6.73 -12.42 -5.39
N HIS A 216 -5.49 -12.83 -5.65
CA HIS A 216 -4.40 -12.01 -6.19
C HIS A 216 -4.28 -12.01 -7.72
N PHE A 217 -5.16 -12.71 -8.44
CA PHE A 217 -5.04 -12.99 -9.88
C PHE A 217 -4.94 -11.73 -10.76
N TRP A 218 -5.42 -10.60 -10.29
CA TRP A 218 -5.35 -9.31 -10.98
C TRP A 218 -3.99 -8.59 -10.80
N VAL A 219 -3.24 -8.89 -9.72
CA VAL A 219 -2.11 -8.06 -9.26
C VAL A 219 -0.98 -8.00 -10.30
N ALA A 220 -0.57 -9.14 -10.84
CA ALA A 220 0.55 -9.20 -11.78
C ALA A 220 0.26 -8.46 -13.08
N ASP A 221 -0.94 -8.62 -13.64
CA ASP A 221 -1.32 -8.03 -14.92
C ASP A 221 -1.57 -6.53 -14.79
N VAL A 222 -2.25 -6.10 -13.72
CA VAL A 222 -2.50 -4.67 -13.45
C VAL A 222 -1.20 -3.93 -13.18
N TYR A 223 -0.27 -4.52 -12.40
CA TYR A 223 1.03 -3.90 -12.13
C TYR A 223 1.91 -3.79 -13.38
N THR A 224 1.73 -4.70 -14.35
CA THR A 224 2.44 -4.66 -15.62
C THR A 224 1.80 -3.64 -16.57
N GLY A 225 0.47 -3.52 -16.60
CA GLY A 225 -0.25 -2.56 -17.44
C GLY A 225 -0.15 -1.10 -16.97
N ALA A 226 -0.12 -0.87 -15.64
CA ALA A 226 0.01 0.46 -15.07
C ALA A 226 1.42 1.04 -15.29
N SER A 227 1.57 2.37 -15.24
CA SER A 227 2.91 2.99 -15.16
C SER A 227 3.63 2.60 -13.87
N VAL A 228 4.96 2.54 -13.87
CA VAL A 228 5.75 2.13 -12.68
C VAL A 228 5.43 2.98 -11.46
N ALA A 229 5.18 4.28 -11.65
CA ALA A 229 4.81 5.19 -10.56
C ALA A 229 3.42 4.86 -9.97
N VAL A 230 2.42 4.57 -10.83
CA VAL A 230 1.09 4.14 -10.41
C VAL A 230 1.16 2.78 -9.72
N THR A 231 1.98 1.86 -10.23
CA THR A 231 2.24 0.56 -9.57
C THR A 231 2.78 0.74 -8.15
N GLY A 232 3.75 1.67 -7.97
CA GLY A 232 4.31 1.99 -6.64
C GLY A 232 3.27 2.56 -5.68
N PHE A 233 2.42 3.45 -6.18
CA PHE A 233 1.31 4.00 -5.43
C PHE A 233 0.30 2.92 -5.01
N MET A 234 -0.11 2.05 -5.93
CA MET A 234 -1.04 0.94 -5.64
C MET A 234 -0.44 -0.06 -4.64
N ALA A 235 0.85 -0.40 -4.80
CA ALA A 235 1.53 -1.35 -3.92
C ALA A 235 1.65 -0.85 -2.47
N ALA A 236 1.60 0.45 -2.26
CA ALA A 236 1.71 1.07 -0.95
C ALA A 236 0.36 1.59 -0.43
N VAL A 237 -0.18 2.66 -1.02
CA VAL A 237 -1.33 3.41 -0.49
C VAL A 237 -2.58 2.53 -0.38
N VAL A 238 -2.93 1.80 -1.45
CA VAL A 238 -4.13 0.93 -1.45
C VAL A 238 -3.99 -0.20 -0.43
N LYS A 239 -2.79 -0.79 -0.34
CA LYS A 239 -2.55 -1.90 0.60
C LYS A 239 -2.56 -1.45 2.04
N VAL A 240 -2.02 -0.27 2.35
CA VAL A 240 -2.11 0.26 3.72
C VAL A 240 -3.57 0.46 4.10
N GLY A 241 -4.37 1.11 3.26
CA GLY A 241 -5.80 1.29 3.51
C GLY A 241 -6.53 -0.05 3.72
N ALA A 242 -6.36 -1.01 2.78
CA ALA A 242 -7.05 -2.29 2.82
C ALA A 242 -6.64 -3.17 4.02
N LEU A 243 -5.34 -3.26 4.31
CA LEU A 243 -4.84 -4.11 5.40
C LEU A 243 -5.05 -3.45 6.77
N ALA A 244 -5.02 -2.11 6.87
CA ALA A 244 -5.40 -1.40 8.08
C ALA A 244 -6.89 -1.61 8.40
N ALA A 245 -7.76 -1.47 7.39
CA ALA A 245 -9.18 -1.76 7.53
C ALA A 245 -9.43 -3.23 7.92
N LEU A 246 -8.71 -4.17 7.27
CA LEU A 246 -8.80 -5.60 7.62
C LEU A 246 -8.39 -5.85 9.07
N GLY A 247 -7.33 -5.21 9.56
CA GLY A 247 -6.92 -5.29 10.97
C GLY A 247 -8.00 -4.77 11.91
N THR A 248 -8.60 -3.61 11.62
CA THR A 248 -9.71 -3.05 12.43
C THR A 248 -10.94 -3.96 12.43
N VAL A 249 -11.36 -4.45 11.26
CA VAL A 249 -12.47 -5.40 11.12
C VAL A 249 -12.18 -6.70 11.88
N TRP A 250 -10.93 -7.21 11.81
CA TRP A 250 -10.56 -8.41 12.55
C TRP A 250 -10.64 -8.23 14.06
N VAL A 251 -10.14 -7.10 14.59
CA VAL A 251 -10.27 -6.75 16.00
C VAL A 251 -11.74 -6.72 16.40
N SER A 252 -12.63 -6.14 15.58
CA SER A 252 -14.06 -6.10 15.87
C SER A 252 -14.68 -7.51 15.98
N VAL A 253 -14.29 -8.46 15.11
CA VAL A 253 -14.74 -9.87 15.21
C VAL A 253 -14.38 -10.49 16.55
N LEU A 254 -13.18 -10.17 17.07
CA LEU A 254 -12.70 -10.71 18.34
C LEU A 254 -13.42 -10.10 19.54
N VAL A 255 -13.74 -8.80 19.47
CA VAL A 255 -14.34 -8.04 20.57
C VAL A 255 -15.86 -8.19 20.63
N THR A 256 -16.54 -8.29 19.51
CA THR A 256 -18.01 -8.45 19.46
C THR A 256 -18.53 -9.60 20.34
N ARG A 257 -17.69 -10.62 20.57
CA ARG A 257 -18.00 -11.74 21.47
C ARG A 257 -17.75 -11.45 22.95
N SER A 258 -16.96 -10.45 23.30
CA SER A 258 -16.61 -10.12 24.69
C SER A 258 -17.45 -9.02 25.33
N GLY A 259 -18.34 -8.37 24.57
CA GLY A 259 -19.22 -7.30 25.05
C GLY A 259 -18.50 -5.98 25.39
N ALA A 260 -17.27 -5.79 24.94
CA ALA A 260 -16.47 -4.61 25.26
C ALA A 260 -16.76 -3.43 24.29
N GLU A 261 -16.93 -2.23 24.85
CA GLU A 261 -17.25 -1.01 24.11
C GLU A 261 -16.07 -0.39 23.31
N ALA A 262 -14.85 -0.87 23.47
CA ALA A 262 -13.62 -0.14 23.15
C ALA A 262 -12.88 -0.54 21.86
N VAL A 263 -13.58 -1.02 20.82
CA VAL A 263 -12.93 -1.50 19.57
C VAL A 263 -12.36 -0.38 18.67
N TRP A 264 -12.75 0.85 18.89
CA TRP A 264 -12.31 1.96 18.06
C TRP A 264 -10.89 2.45 18.38
N ASN A 265 -10.29 2.07 19.51
CA ASN A 265 -8.92 2.44 19.84
C ASN A 265 -7.97 1.23 19.66
N LEU A 266 -7.27 1.17 18.53
CA LEU A 266 -6.31 0.10 18.22
C LEU A 266 -5.07 0.09 19.12
N ALA A 267 -4.85 1.16 19.89
CA ALA A 267 -3.75 1.27 20.82
C ALA A 267 -4.06 0.68 22.22
N GLU A 268 -5.34 0.46 22.53
CA GLU A 268 -5.75 -0.10 23.82
C GLU A 268 -5.66 -1.63 23.82
N LYS A 269 -5.27 -2.16 24.97
CA LYS A 269 -5.26 -3.60 25.22
C LYS A 269 -6.69 -4.05 25.53
N VAL A 270 -7.29 -4.80 24.63
CA VAL A 270 -8.66 -5.30 24.77
C VAL A 270 -8.67 -6.79 25.04
N THR A 271 -9.47 -7.23 26.02
CA THR A 271 -9.70 -8.66 26.29
C THR A 271 -10.61 -9.23 25.22
N VAL A 272 -10.19 -10.31 24.58
CA VAL A 272 -10.89 -10.87 23.42
C VAL A 272 -11.30 -12.31 23.58
N ALA A 273 -12.44 -12.63 22.94
CA ALA A 273 -12.84 -13.99 22.69
C ALA A 273 -12.09 -14.59 21.49
N ASN A 274 -11.87 -15.90 21.51
CA ASN A 274 -11.29 -16.60 20.38
C ASN A 274 -12.21 -16.48 19.14
N PRO A 275 -11.65 -16.27 17.93
CA PRO A 275 -12.43 -16.28 16.70
C PRO A 275 -13.07 -17.64 16.50
N SER A 276 -14.09 -17.68 15.64
CA SER A 276 -14.63 -18.98 15.21
C SER A 276 -13.52 -19.78 14.50
N LYS A 277 -13.39 -21.07 14.84
CA LYS A 277 -12.39 -21.95 14.22
C LYS A 277 -12.34 -21.86 12.69
N PRO A 278 -13.49 -21.83 11.95
CA PRO A 278 -13.46 -21.69 10.49
C PRO A 278 -12.78 -20.42 10.00
N LEU A 279 -13.04 -19.27 10.63
CA LEU A 279 -12.44 -17.98 10.23
C LEU A 279 -10.92 -17.98 10.44
N PHE A 280 -10.48 -18.55 11.57
CA PHE A 280 -9.06 -18.71 11.87
C PHE A 280 -8.35 -19.52 10.79
N TYR A 281 -8.89 -20.69 10.40
CA TYR A 281 -8.28 -21.53 9.37
C TYR A 281 -8.28 -20.86 7.99
N VAL A 282 -9.30 -20.08 7.64
CA VAL A 282 -9.32 -19.30 6.40
C VAL A 282 -8.14 -18.33 6.36
N ILE A 283 -7.86 -17.59 7.44
CA ILE A 283 -6.74 -16.66 7.51
C ILE A 283 -5.40 -17.40 7.43
N VAL A 284 -5.26 -18.56 8.09
CA VAL A 284 -4.05 -19.40 7.98
C VAL A 284 -3.80 -19.83 6.53
N VAL A 285 -4.84 -20.31 5.85
CA VAL A 285 -4.74 -20.75 4.44
C VAL A 285 -4.37 -19.58 3.53
N VAL A 286 -4.99 -18.42 3.70
CA VAL A 286 -4.69 -17.20 2.94
C VAL A 286 -3.24 -16.76 3.16
N ALA A 287 -2.76 -16.77 4.40
CA ALA A 287 -1.37 -16.43 4.71
C ALA A 287 -0.39 -17.38 4.01
N LEU A 288 -0.59 -18.69 4.15
CA LEU A 288 0.26 -19.71 3.53
C LEU A 288 0.26 -19.62 2.01
N LEU A 289 -0.92 -19.59 1.37
CA LEU A 289 -1.04 -19.49 -0.08
C LEU A 289 -0.36 -18.22 -0.60
N SER A 290 -0.57 -17.08 0.07
CA SER A 290 0.04 -15.81 -0.33
C SER A 290 1.56 -15.87 -0.25
N MET A 291 2.11 -16.43 0.82
CA MET A 291 3.56 -16.57 0.99
C MET A 291 4.17 -17.52 -0.04
N VAL A 292 3.57 -18.70 -0.24
CA VAL A 292 4.09 -19.72 -1.18
C VAL A 292 4.02 -19.21 -2.62
N ILE A 293 2.83 -18.75 -3.06
CA ILE A 293 2.64 -18.27 -4.42
C ILE A 293 3.52 -17.06 -4.69
N GLY A 294 3.55 -16.09 -3.76
CA GLY A 294 4.35 -14.88 -3.92
C GLY A 294 5.86 -15.15 -4.00
N ALA A 295 6.38 -16.06 -3.18
CA ALA A 295 7.81 -16.42 -3.18
C ALA A 295 8.22 -17.10 -4.48
N PHE A 296 7.56 -18.20 -4.87
CA PHE A 296 7.97 -19.00 -6.02
C PHE A 296 7.61 -18.34 -7.36
N SER A 297 6.42 -17.73 -7.47
CA SER A 297 6.05 -17.03 -8.70
C SER A 297 6.91 -15.80 -8.94
N GLY A 298 7.31 -15.08 -7.87
CA GLY A 298 8.23 -13.94 -7.97
C GLY A 298 9.61 -14.35 -8.48
N LEU A 299 10.14 -15.49 -8.02
CA LEU A 299 11.43 -16.01 -8.44
C LEU A 299 11.48 -16.36 -9.95
N ALA A 300 10.37 -16.84 -10.49
CA ALA A 300 10.24 -17.25 -11.89
C ALA A 300 10.14 -16.06 -12.88
N GLN A 301 9.88 -14.83 -12.39
CA GLN A 301 9.68 -13.67 -13.27
C GLN A 301 11.00 -13.05 -13.76
N LYS A 302 10.92 -12.42 -14.96
CA LYS A 302 12.01 -11.63 -15.55
C LYS A 302 11.71 -10.12 -15.49
N SER A 303 10.45 -9.73 -15.51
CA SER A 303 10.03 -8.33 -15.37
C SER A 303 10.08 -7.88 -13.93
N VAL A 304 10.73 -6.75 -13.66
CA VAL A 304 10.87 -6.19 -12.30
C VAL A 304 9.50 -5.83 -11.70
N ARG A 305 8.56 -5.30 -12.52
CA ARG A 305 7.20 -5.01 -12.06
C ARG A 305 6.48 -6.28 -11.62
N ARG A 306 6.59 -7.38 -12.38
CA ARG A 306 5.98 -8.67 -12.01
C ARG A 306 6.64 -9.30 -10.78
N ILE A 307 7.97 -9.19 -10.64
CA ILE A 307 8.67 -9.63 -9.43
C ILE A 307 8.11 -8.88 -8.22
N LEU A 308 8.01 -7.55 -8.28
CA LEU A 308 7.49 -6.73 -7.18
C LEU A 308 5.99 -6.93 -6.97
N ALA A 309 5.22 -7.30 -7.99
CA ALA A 309 3.82 -7.69 -7.87
C ALA A 309 3.66 -8.97 -7.01
N PHE A 310 4.42 -10.02 -7.31
CA PHE A 310 4.41 -11.26 -6.50
C PHE A 310 5.03 -11.05 -5.12
N SER A 311 6.06 -10.21 -5.02
CA SER A 311 6.56 -9.72 -3.72
C SER A 311 5.45 -9.08 -2.89
N ALA A 312 4.61 -8.28 -3.50
CA ALA A 312 3.48 -7.64 -2.84
C ALA A 312 2.42 -8.65 -2.36
N VAL A 313 2.19 -9.74 -3.10
CA VAL A 313 1.33 -10.86 -2.67
C VAL A 313 1.94 -11.56 -1.45
N MET A 314 3.24 -11.88 -1.50
CA MET A 314 3.93 -12.55 -0.40
C MET A 314 3.91 -11.73 0.90
N ASN A 315 4.23 -10.43 0.80
CA ASN A 315 4.24 -9.55 1.97
C ASN A 315 2.82 -9.34 2.54
N ALA A 316 1.76 -9.36 1.71
CA ALA A 316 0.39 -9.42 2.21
C ALA A 316 0.16 -10.67 3.07
N GLY A 317 0.69 -11.83 2.65
CA GLY A 317 0.65 -13.07 3.45
C GLY A 317 1.35 -12.92 4.82
N PHE A 318 2.52 -12.29 4.87
CA PHE A 318 3.19 -12.01 6.14
C PHE A 318 2.36 -11.09 7.05
N ILE A 319 1.80 -10.01 6.51
CA ILE A 319 0.98 -9.08 7.28
C ILE A 319 -0.26 -9.78 7.85
N VAL A 320 -0.88 -10.66 7.05
CA VAL A 320 -2.06 -11.44 7.47
C VAL A 320 -1.74 -12.41 8.62
N ILE A 321 -0.49 -12.89 8.78
CA ILE A 321 -0.08 -13.64 9.99
C ILE A 321 -0.33 -12.81 11.25
N GLY A 322 -0.13 -11.50 11.20
CA GLY A 322 -0.37 -10.61 12.33
C GLY A 322 -1.82 -10.59 12.83
N LEU A 323 -2.79 -11.00 12.01
CA LEU A 323 -4.19 -11.17 12.44
C LEU A 323 -4.37 -12.41 13.32
N LEU A 324 -3.50 -13.41 13.20
CA LEU A 324 -3.60 -14.67 13.94
C LEU A 324 -2.99 -14.61 15.34
N VAL A 325 -1.99 -13.73 15.52
CA VAL A 325 -1.20 -13.59 16.74
C VAL A 325 -2.04 -13.26 17.99
N PRO A 326 -2.99 -12.30 17.95
CA PRO A 326 -3.77 -11.94 19.12
C PRO A 326 -4.60 -13.07 19.71
N ASN A 327 -4.91 -14.11 18.93
CA ASN A 327 -5.88 -15.13 19.26
C ASN A 327 -5.34 -16.28 20.10
N TYR A 328 -4.00 -16.46 20.09
CA TYR A 328 -3.39 -17.67 20.65
C TYR A 328 -2.78 -17.47 22.05
N LEU A 329 -2.47 -16.21 22.38
CA LEU A 329 -1.73 -15.91 23.63
C LEU A 329 -2.49 -16.27 24.92
N GLY A 330 -3.78 -16.56 24.85
CA GLY A 330 -4.57 -16.92 26.05
C GLY A 330 -4.56 -15.87 27.17
N LYS A 331 -3.81 -14.78 26.97
CA LYS A 331 -3.61 -13.68 27.92
C LYS A 331 -4.61 -12.55 27.76
N GLY A 332 -5.53 -12.68 26.82
CA GLY A 332 -6.63 -11.73 26.67
C GLY A 332 -6.28 -10.35 26.11
N GLU A 333 -5.05 -10.11 25.66
CA GLU A 333 -4.63 -8.80 25.15
C GLU A 333 -4.35 -8.85 23.64
N ILE A 334 -4.96 -7.96 22.86
CA ILE A 334 -4.64 -7.77 21.44
C ILE A 334 -3.47 -6.79 21.31
N GLN A 335 -2.44 -7.19 20.58
CA GLN A 335 -1.38 -6.29 20.13
C GLN A 335 -1.26 -6.35 18.60
N MET A 336 -1.84 -5.37 17.90
CA MET A 336 -1.73 -5.24 16.43
C MET A 336 -0.46 -4.49 15.99
N GLY A 337 0.34 -4.02 16.94
CA GLY A 337 1.55 -3.24 16.69
C GLY A 337 2.51 -3.88 15.68
N PRO A 338 2.94 -5.15 15.82
CA PRO A 338 3.84 -5.81 14.88
C PRO A 338 3.30 -5.89 13.46
N MET A 339 1.99 -6.11 13.29
CA MET A 339 1.32 -6.13 11.99
C MET A 339 1.40 -4.75 11.32
N PHE A 340 1.03 -3.68 12.03
CA PHE A 340 1.02 -2.33 11.48
C PHE A 340 2.45 -1.80 11.27
N TYR A 341 3.39 -2.15 12.13
CA TYR A 341 4.81 -1.84 11.93
C TYR A 341 5.34 -2.45 10.64
N PHE A 342 5.03 -3.73 10.38
CA PHE A 342 5.42 -4.37 9.13
C PHE A 342 4.70 -3.77 7.93
N LEU A 343 3.41 -3.43 8.04
CA LEU A 343 2.64 -2.79 6.98
C LEU A 343 3.24 -1.44 6.56
N ILE A 344 3.62 -0.59 7.52
CA ILE A 344 4.23 0.72 7.27
C ILE A 344 5.60 0.56 6.60
N THR A 345 6.46 -0.31 7.13
CA THR A 345 7.80 -0.54 6.57
C THR A 345 7.74 -1.11 5.16
N TYR A 346 6.82 -2.04 4.90
CA TYR A 346 6.55 -2.58 3.58
C TYR A 346 6.07 -1.50 2.59
N ALA A 347 5.12 -0.67 3.00
CA ALA A 347 4.56 0.38 2.14
C ALA A 347 5.63 1.38 1.69
N ILE A 348 6.42 1.91 2.63
CA ILE A 348 7.49 2.86 2.33
C ILE A 348 8.55 2.22 1.44
N ALA A 349 8.96 0.98 1.74
CA ALA A 349 9.96 0.27 0.97
C ALA A 349 9.49 -0.03 -0.47
N SER A 350 8.24 -0.47 -0.66
CA SER A 350 7.69 -0.76 -1.99
C SER A 350 7.47 0.49 -2.83
N ALA A 351 6.92 1.58 -2.23
CA ALA A 351 6.78 2.86 -2.90
C ALA A 351 8.13 3.44 -3.31
N GLY A 352 9.12 3.46 -2.39
CA GLY A 352 10.46 3.98 -2.65
C GLY A 352 11.21 3.19 -3.72
N ALA A 353 11.13 1.85 -3.69
CA ALA A 353 11.75 0.99 -4.68
C ALA A 353 11.16 1.24 -6.09
N LEU A 354 9.83 1.22 -6.23
CA LEU A 354 9.16 1.42 -7.52
C LEU A 354 9.33 2.85 -8.05
N THR A 355 9.28 3.87 -7.20
CA THR A 355 9.56 5.26 -7.58
C THR A 355 11.00 5.42 -8.10
N GLY A 356 11.98 4.81 -7.43
CA GLY A 356 13.36 4.84 -7.87
C GLY A 356 13.60 4.04 -9.17
N ILE A 357 12.92 2.90 -9.34
CA ILE A 357 12.96 2.11 -10.59
C ILE A 357 12.33 2.90 -11.73
N ALA A 358 11.21 3.60 -11.51
CA ALA A 358 10.62 4.49 -12.50
C ALA A 358 11.61 5.54 -13.01
N TYR A 359 12.46 6.07 -12.12
CA TYR A 359 13.53 6.99 -12.49
C TYR A 359 14.63 6.35 -13.33
N MET A 360 14.95 5.08 -13.10
CA MET A 360 16.03 4.36 -13.77
C MET A 360 15.62 3.72 -15.09
N SER A 361 14.35 3.33 -15.27
CA SER A 361 13.85 2.62 -16.45
C SER A 361 13.84 3.44 -17.75
N GLY A 362 14.08 4.73 -17.71
CA GLY A 362 14.29 5.54 -18.93
C GLY A 362 12.98 6.11 -19.51
N ARG A 363 13.02 6.53 -20.83
CA ARG A 363 11.91 7.25 -21.47
C ARG A 363 10.68 6.37 -21.74
N GLU A 364 10.90 5.10 -21.93
CA GLU A 364 9.83 4.16 -22.22
C GLU A 364 9.73 3.21 -21.03
N ASP A 365 8.61 3.22 -20.33
CA ASP A 365 8.31 2.24 -19.27
C ASP A 365 8.37 0.78 -19.77
N HIS A 366 8.61 0.59 -21.06
CA HIS A 366 8.77 -0.71 -21.71
C HIS A 366 10.10 -1.42 -21.36
N LYS A 367 11.08 -0.71 -20.80
CA LYS A 367 12.30 -1.32 -20.28
C LYS A 367 12.10 -1.87 -18.88
N GLU A 368 11.40 -2.98 -18.79
CA GLU A 368 10.97 -3.57 -17.52
C GLU A 368 11.78 -4.80 -17.13
N ASN A 369 12.48 -5.40 -18.08
CA ASN A 369 13.23 -6.60 -17.81
C ASN A 369 14.52 -6.29 -17.06
N LEU A 370 14.93 -7.25 -16.23
CA LEU A 370 16.17 -7.14 -15.45
C LEU A 370 17.38 -6.80 -16.32
N ASP A 371 17.48 -7.41 -17.52
CA ASP A 371 18.62 -7.20 -18.43
C ASP A 371 18.69 -5.75 -18.94
N GLU A 372 17.58 -5.07 -19.11
CA GLU A 372 17.48 -3.68 -19.57
C GLU A 372 17.87 -2.66 -18.50
N LEU A 373 17.70 -3.02 -17.21
CA LEU A 373 18.11 -2.20 -16.07
C LEU A 373 19.57 -2.38 -15.69
N GLN A 374 20.31 -3.29 -16.36
CA GLN A 374 21.71 -3.57 -16.06
C GLN A 374 22.57 -2.32 -16.18
N GLY A 375 23.30 -2.02 -15.09
CA GLY A 375 24.19 -0.86 -15.00
C GLY A 375 23.50 0.50 -14.85
N ALA A 376 22.16 0.56 -14.76
CA ALA A 376 21.43 1.82 -14.56
C ALA A 376 21.85 2.55 -13.28
N GLY A 377 22.17 1.81 -12.22
CA GLY A 377 22.63 2.35 -10.96
C GLY A 377 23.99 3.04 -11.01
N ARG A 378 24.90 2.62 -11.90
CA ARG A 378 26.19 3.28 -12.06
C ARG A 378 26.07 4.70 -12.63
N ARG A 379 25.05 4.94 -13.47
CA ARG A 379 24.76 6.26 -14.03
C ARG A 379 24.10 7.20 -13.03
N ARG A 380 23.42 6.65 -12.01
CA ARG A 380 22.59 7.38 -11.04
C ARG A 380 22.76 6.81 -9.62
N PRO A 381 23.98 6.89 -9.03
CA PRO A 381 24.35 6.12 -7.84
C PRO A 381 23.52 6.45 -6.60
N PHE A 382 23.13 7.71 -6.38
CA PHE A 382 22.32 8.09 -5.21
C PHE A 382 20.93 7.47 -5.22
N VAL A 383 20.24 7.48 -6.37
CA VAL A 383 18.90 6.87 -6.46
C VAL A 383 19.01 5.36 -6.39
N ALA A 384 20.01 4.77 -7.04
CA ALA A 384 20.26 3.33 -6.97
C ALA A 384 20.56 2.85 -5.55
N LEU A 385 21.30 3.64 -4.76
CA LEU A 385 21.53 3.34 -3.35
C LEU A 385 20.20 3.38 -2.54
N GLY A 386 19.36 4.41 -2.76
CA GLY A 386 18.04 4.48 -2.13
C GLY A 386 17.16 3.29 -2.48
N VAL A 387 17.13 2.87 -3.75
CA VAL A 387 16.42 1.67 -4.20
C VAL A 387 17.01 0.42 -3.55
N ALA A 388 18.33 0.30 -3.45
CA ALA A 388 18.98 -0.83 -2.79
C ALA A 388 18.61 -0.93 -1.31
N VAL A 389 18.51 0.19 -0.58
CA VAL A 389 18.04 0.24 0.81
C VAL A 389 16.57 -0.21 0.90
N CYS A 390 15.71 0.25 -0.01
CA CYS A 390 14.31 -0.18 -0.06
C CYS A 390 14.19 -1.70 -0.35
N LEU A 391 14.97 -2.22 -1.31
CA LEU A 391 14.99 -3.66 -1.62
C LEU A 391 15.57 -4.49 -0.47
N ALA A 392 16.61 -4.01 0.22
CA ALA A 392 17.15 -4.64 1.41
C ALA A 392 16.11 -4.70 2.54
N SER A 393 15.29 -3.64 2.70
CA SER A 393 14.18 -3.64 3.64
C SER A 393 13.11 -4.68 3.26
N LEU A 394 12.70 -4.77 1.99
CA LEU A 394 11.77 -5.81 1.53
C LEU A 394 12.33 -7.22 1.70
N ALA A 395 13.63 -7.41 1.44
CA ALA A 395 14.32 -8.69 1.69
C ALA A 395 14.35 -9.04 3.18
N GLY A 396 14.35 -8.05 4.06
CA GLY A 396 14.51 -8.25 5.50
C GLY A 396 15.98 -8.44 5.88
N LEU A 397 16.88 -7.64 5.31
CA LEU A 397 18.30 -7.68 5.67
C LEU A 397 18.61 -6.73 6.83
N PRO A 398 19.39 -7.13 7.84
CA PRO A 398 19.89 -6.20 8.85
C PRO A 398 20.81 -5.15 8.19
N PRO A 399 20.84 -3.90 8.61
CA PRO A 399 20.19 -3.25 9.77
C PRO A 399 18.89 -2.49 9.42
N VAL A 400 18.21 -2.80 8.31
CA VAL A 400 17.06 -2.02 7.82
C VAL A 400 15.76 -2.44 8.52
N ALA A 401 14.79 -1.50 8.59
CA ALA A 401 13.52 -1.66 9.31
C ALA A 401 12.73 -2.93 8.95
N GLY A 402 12.78 -3.38 7.70
CA GLY A 402 12.09 -4.59 7.25
C GLY A 402 12.56 -5.87 7.93
N PHE A 403 13.82 -5.95 8.37
CA PHE A 403 14.30 -7.06 9.19
C PHE A 403 13.61 -7.07 10.56
N LEU A 404 13.63 -5.92 11.26
CA LEU A 404 12.99 -5.81 12.57
C LEU A 404 11.49 -6.09 12.49
N ALA A 405 10.84 -5.58 11.47
CA ALA A 405 9.40 -5.78 11.25
C ALA A 405 9.04 -7.26 11.05
N LYS A 406 9.81 -8.00 10.25
CA LYS A 406 9.64 -9.45 10.09
C LYS A 406 9.98 -10.20 11.37
N PHE A 407 11.08 -9.83 12.01
CA PHE A 407 11.55 -10.47 13.23
C PHE A 407 10.53 -10.35 14.36
N THR A 408 10.00 -9.14 14.60
CA THR A 408 8.96 -8.93 15.63
C THR A 408 7.69 -9.71 15.30
N LEU A 409 7.23 -9.69 14.04
CA LEU A 409 6.03 -10.42 13.63
C LEU A 409 6.18 -11.94 13.83
N PHE A 410 7.32 -12.51 13.42
CA PHE A 410 7.55 -13.95 13.57
C PHE A 410 7.80 -14.37 15.02
N THR A 411 8.44 -13.51 15.83
CA THR A 411 8.60 -13.75 17.27
C THR A 411 7.23 -13.79 17.96
N GLU A 412 6.35 -12.87 17.66
CA GLU A 412 4.99 -12.87 18.20
C GLU A 412 4.17 -14.09 17.72
N ALA A 413 4.32 -14.49 16.45
CA ALA A 413 3.70 -15.72 15.96
C ALA A 413 4.25 -16.98 16.66
N PHE A 414 5.54 -17.01 16.97
CA PHE A 414 6.13 -18.09 17.74
C PHE A 414 5.61 -18.14 19.18
N ASN A 415 5.51 -16.99 19.84
CA ASN A 415 4.95 -16.86 21.19
C ASN A 415 3.45 -17.22 21.26
N ALA A 416 2.76 -17.15 20.12
CA ALA A 416 1.34 -17.49 19.96
C ALA A 416 1.09 -18.96 19.57
N ASP A 417 2.04 -19.88 19.83
CA ASP A 417 2.00 -21.29 19.44
C ASP A 417 1.85 -21.56 17.93
N LEU A 418 2.12 -20.54 17.08
CA LEU A 418 2.18 -20.60 15.63
C LEU A 418 3.62 -20.71 15.11
N GLY A 419 4.53 -21.30 15.89
CA GLY A 419 5.96 -21.41 15.55
C GLY A 419 6.23 -22.10 14.23
N TRP A 420 5.41 -23.07 13.83
CA TRP A 420 5.49 -23.73 12.52
C TRP A 420 5.20 -22.74 11.36
N LEU A 421 4.20 -21.83 11.51
CA LEU A 421 3.86 -20.83 10.52
C LEU A 421 4.96 -19.76 10.42
N ALA A 422 5.54 -19.36 11.54
CA ALA A 422 6.70 -18.47 11.61
C ALA A 422 7.91 -19.09 10.90
N ALA A 423 8.18 -20.39 11.11
CA ALA A 423 9.30 -21.10 10.45
C ALA A 423 9.10 -21.16 8.92
N VAL A 424 7.89 -21.48 8.45
CA VAL A 424 7.55 -21.46 7.02
C VAL A 424 7.72 -20.05 6.45
N GLY A 425 7.20 -19.02 7.14
CA GLY A 425 7.33 -17.63 6.73
C GLY A 425 8.79 -17.19 6.64
N PHE A 426 9.62 -17.53 7.61
CA PHE A 426 11.04 -17.23 7.58
C PHE A 426 11.76 -17.91 6.41
N GLY A 427 11.50 -19.20 6.18
CA GLY A 427 12.06 -19.94 5.04
C GLY A 427 11.69 -19.32 3.69
N LEU A 428 10.41 -18.97 3.49
CA LEU A 428 9.95 -18.31 2.26
C LEU A 428 10.50 -16.88 2.12
N SER A 429 10.75 -16.18 3.23
CA SER A 429 11.44 -14.88 3.20
C SER A 429 12.86 -14.97 2.64
N LEU A 430 13.58 -16.07 2.92
CA LEU A 430 14.90 -16.33 2.33
C LEU A 430 14.82 -16.58 0.83
N VAL A 431 13.80 -17.32 0.37
CA VAL A 431 13.53 -17.50 -1.07
C VAL A 431 13.29 -16.15 -1.74
N ALA A 432 12.51 -15.28 -1.10
CA ALA A 432 12.23 -13.94 -1.61
C ALA A 432 13.46 -13.05 -1.64
N ALA A 433 14.36 -13.16 -0.69
CA ALA A 433 15.60 -12.38 -0.66
C ALA A 433 16.41 -12.56 -1.96
N VAL A 434 16.35 -13.75 -2.60
CA VAL A 434 17.05 -14.03 -3.85
C VAL A 434 16.62 -13.09 -4.97
N TYR A 435 15.31 -12.89 -5.19
CA TYR A 435 14.88 -12.00 -6.28
C TYR A 435 15.08 -10.51 -5.95
N TYR A 436 15.02 -10.09 -4.68
CA TYR A 436 15.36 -8.70 -4.31
C TYR A 436 16.84 -8.42 -4.52
N LEU A 437 17.71 -9.34 -4.09
CA LEU A 437 19.15 -9.23 -4.31
C LEU A 437 19.50 -9.29 -5.80
N ARG A 438 18.78 -10.10 -6.59
CA ARG A 438 18.94 -10.14 -8.05
C ARG A 438 18.65 -8.79 -8.69
N ILE A 439 17.56 -8.09 -8.28
CA ILE A 439 17.28 -6.74 -8.78
C ILE A 439 18.41 -5.78 -8.36
N ALA A 440 18.81 -5.78 -7.10
CA ALA A 440 19.88 -4.91 -6.61
C ALA A 440 21.21 -5.16 -7.33
N TYR A 441 21.57 -6.43 -7.53
CA TYR A 441 22.78 -6.80 -8.26
C TYR A 441 22.78 -6.28 -9.69
N VAL A 442 21.69 -6.46 -10.42
CA VAL A 442 21.56 -6.04 -11.82
C VAL A 442 21.71 -4.52 -11.96
N LEU A 443 21.22 -3.73 -11.01
CA LEU A 443 21.37 -2.27 -11.03
C LEU A 443 22.84 -1.82 -11.00
N PHE A 444 23.71 -2.54 -10.31
CA PHE A 444 25.12 -2.21 -10.16
C PHE A 444 26.06 -3.02 -11.06
N ALA A 445 25.57 -4.11 -11.68
CA ALA A 445 26.37 -4.94 -12.57
C ALA A 445 26.87 -4.15 -13.77
N PRO A 446 28.11 -4.41 -14.27
CA PRO A 446 28.58 -3.81 -15.51
C PRO A 446 27.66 -4.24 -16.67
N LYS A 447 27.34 -3.29 -17.55
CA LYS A 447 26.64 -3.62 -18.78
C LYS A 447 27.56 -4.50 -19.64
N LYS A 448 27.10 -5.65 -20.09
CA LYS A 448 27.81 -6.43 -21.13
C LYS A 448 27.92 -5.54 -22.35
N ASP A 449 29.15 -5.35 -22.86
CA ASP A 449 29.44 -4.54 -24.03
C ASP A 449 28.62 -5.02 -25.24
N GLU A 450 27.50 -4.38 -25.47
CA GLU A 450 26.95 -4.26 -26.80
C GLU A 450 27.61 -3.01 -27.37
N GLY A 451 28.36 -3.17 -28.44
CA GLY A 451 29.13 -2.13 -29.10
C GLY A 451 28.38 -0.81 -29.19
N GLU A 452 29.10 0.27 -29.01
CA GLU A 452 28.70 1.66 -28.98
C GLU A 452 27.31 1.95 -29.58
N SER A 453 26.25 1.83 -28.76
CA SER A 453 24.96 2.41 -29.13
C SER A 453 25.13 3.93 -29.01
N LYS A 454 25.41 4.56 -30.16
CA LYS A 454 25.40 6.01 -30.37
C LYS A 454 24.22 6.60 -29.58
N CYS A 455 24.53 7.51 -28.67
CA CYS A 455 23.52 8.40 -28.08
C CYS A 455 22.74 9.06 -29.23
N CYS A 456 21.49 8.67 -29.44
CA CYS A 456 20.55 9.36 -30.31
C CYS A 456 20.12 10.69 -29.68
N CYS A 457 21.08 11.53 -29.30
CA CYS A 457 20.89 12.93 -28.95
C CYS A 457 21.83 13.70 -29.86
N GLY A 458 21.35 13.98 -31.08
CA GLY A 458 21.95 15.07 -31.87
C GLY A 458 21.80 16.37 -31.07
N GLU A 459 22.91 17.08 -30.94
CA GLU A 459 23.08 18.43 -30.43
C GLU A 459 22.64 18.71 -28.97
N GLY A 460 23.64 18.81 -28.13
CA GLY A 460 23.69 18.92 -26.68
C GLY A 460 23.18 20.24 -26.07
N LYS A 461 21.97 20.68 -26.27
CA LYS A 461 21.41 21.84 -25.54
C LYS A 461 20.00 21.65 -24.93
N CYS A 462 19.21 20.65 -25.30
CA CYS A 462 17.84 20.51 -24.79
C CYS A 462 17.66 19.58 -23.58
N CYS A 463 18.63 18.72 -23.24
CA CYS A 463 18.49 17.77 -22.13
C CYS A 463 18.79 18.33 -20.72
N GLY A 464 19.62 19.37 -20.62
CA GLY A 464 20.17 19.78 -19.31
C GLY A 464 19.22 20.56 -18.40
N GLN A 465 18.39 21.43 -18.94
CA GLN A 465 17.50 22.27 -18.12
C GLN A 465 16.16 21.60 -17.75
N PHE A 466 15.64 20.74 -18.62
CA PHE A 466 14.40 20.01 -18.37
C PHE A 466 14.56 18.92 -17.30
N GLU A 467 15.76 18.33 -17.20
CA GLU A 467 16.05 17.29 -16.20
C GLU A 467 16.17 17.82 -14.77
N ALA A 468 16.60 19.06 -14.57
CA ALA A 468 16.96 19.54 -13.23
C ALA A 468 15.76 19.58 -12.26
N ILE A 469 14.62 20.17 -12.64
CA ILE A 469 13.48 20.39 -11.74
C ILE A 469 12.79 19.07 -11.37
N TYR A 470 12.58 18.18 -12.34
CA TYR A 470 11.91 16.89 -12.10
C TYR A 470 12.76 15.91 -11.27
N VAL A 471 14.08 16.02 -11.42
CA VAL A 471 15.06 15.16 -10.74
C VAL A 471 15.16 15.48 -9.25
N TYR A 472 15.02 16.76 -8.85
CA TYR A 472 15.17 17.13 -7.43
C TYR A 472 14.06 16.55 -6.57
N LEU A 473 12.79 16.69 -6.97
CA LEU A 473 11.65 16.17 -6.17
C LEU A 473 11.76 14.65 -6.02
N LEU A 474 12.09 13.94 -7.09
CA LEU A 474 12.18 12.48 -7.07
C LEU A 474 13.40 11.98 -6.28
N ARG A 475 14.57 12.62 -6.42
CA ARG A 475 15.76 12.29 -5.61
C ARG A 475 15.48 12.53 -4.13
N PHE A 476 14.85 13.65 -3.81
CA PHE A 476 14.43 13.96 -2.44
C PHE A 476 13.46 12.91 -1.92
N ALA A 477 12.44 12.54 -2.70
CA ALA A 477 11.45 11.54 -2.32
C ALA A 477 12.09 10.17 -2.02
N VAL A 478 12.96 9.66 -2.91
CA VAL A 478 13.66 8.37 -2.69
C VAL A 478 14.61 8.44 -1.49
N ALA A 479 15.29 9.57 -1.29
CA ALA A 479 16.13 9.79 -0.12
C ALA A 479 15.32 9.81 1.17
N VAL A 480 14.16 10.48 1.18
CA VAL A 480 13.22 10.47 2.31
C VAL A 480 12.76 9.06 2.64
N ALA A 481 12.37 8.26 1.65
CA ALA A 481 11.96 6.87 1.87
C ALA A 481 13.10 6.05 2.53
N ALA A 482 14.32 6.14 1.99
CA ALA A 482 15.46 5.42 2.53
C ALA A 482 15.84 5.88 3.95
N ILE A 483 15.84 7.18 4.21
CA ILE A 483 16.13 7.76 5.53
C ILE A 483 15.03 7.34 6.52
N THR A 484 13.76 7.41 6.14
CA THR A 484 12.64 7.01 7.02
C THR A 484 12.76 5.55 7.42
N LEU A 485 13.13 4.65 6.49
CA LEU A 485 13.37 3.25 6.80
C LEU A 485 14.54 3.04 7.77
N LEU A 486 15.61 3.82 7.65
CA LEU A 486 16.74 3.76 8.57
C LEU A 486 16.39 4.33 9.95
N VAL A 487 15.64 5.43 10.01
CA VAL A 487 15.20 6.03 11.27
C VAL A 487 14.24 5.11 12.02
N ILE A 488 13.28 4.52 11.33
CA ILE A 488 12.34 3.55 11.91
C ILE A 488 13.07 2.30 12.41
N SER A 489 14.20 1.90 11.80
CA SER A 489 15.00 0.78 12.28
C SER A 489 15.70 1.06 13.62
N VAL A 490 16.09 2.31 13.86
CA VAL A 490 16.77 2.71 15.11
C VAL A 490 15.76 2.97 16.23
N ARG A 491 14.56 3.47 15.89
CA ARG A 491 13.50 3.77 16.87
C ARG A 491 12.17 3.17 16.40
N PRO A 492 11.97 1.87 16.54
CA PRO A 492 10.71 1.23 16.16
C PRO A 492 9.50 1.78 16.95
N ALA A 493 9.73 2.34 18.13
CA ALA A 493 8.72 3.01 18.92
C ALA A 493 8.06 4.21 18.18
N LEU A 494 8.78 4.90 17.29
CA LEU A 494 8.20 5.99 16.48
C LEU A 494 7.13 5.51 15.49
N ALA A 495 7.14 4.24 15.12
CA ALA A 495 6.14 3.65 14.23
C ALA A 495 4.98 2.96 14.98
N LEU A 496 5.13 2.73 16.28
CA LEU A 496 4.17 1.98 17.11
C LEU A 496 3.51 2.81 18.21
N ILE A 497 4.13 3.92 18.59
CA ILE A 497 3.69 4.76 19.69
C ILE A 497 3.67 6.20 19.16
N GLY A 498 2.52 6.62 18.71
CA GLY A 498 2.22 8.05 18.65
C GLY A 498 1.81 8.49 20.02
#